data_65137281bb0d4ea91f4978adc354709d
#
_entry.id   65137281bb0d4ea91f4978adc354709d
#
_cell.length_a   1.000
_cell.length_b   1.000
_cell.length_c   1.000
_cell.angle_alpha   90.00
_cell.angle_beta   90.00
_cell.angle_gamma   90.00
#
_symmetry.space_group_name_H-M   'P 1'
#
loop_
_entity.id
_entity.type
_entity.pdbx_description
1 polymer ?
#
loop_
_entity_poly.entity_id
_entity_poly.type
_entity_poly.pdbx_seq_one_letter_code
_entity_poly.pdbx_strand_id
1 'polypeptide(L)'
;MPVEYDEGLVNELRQMFRALENPVTIYFFVDPEAHCHYCEDTEQILKLVNKASDGKVSYVKLEKSAPEVEKYKIDMFPALLIHGTEEWNIRYFGIPAGYEFGAFVEDIIDVSRGHADVSPYLAELLKKYVTKPTRIMIFVTPTCPYCPLAVRATHRFAMVNKNIYGDMIEALEFPDLADKYGVYAVPKNVIQVDGEDKVEFEGAAPDPYFVAKILEAYEVEIPERLEKEILGIAEPQETFIDEELGHHHHH
;
A
#
# COMPACT_ATOMS: atom_id res chain seq x y z
N MET A 1 -11.38 15.23 0.27
CA MET A 1 -12.16 15.22 1.51
C MET A 1 -11.28 15.69 2.66
N PRO A 2 -11.63 16.72 3.36
CA PRO A 2 -10.80 17.22 4.47
C PRO A 2 -10.77 16.20 5.61
N VAL A 3 -9.61 16.09 6.22
CA VAL A 3 -9.44 15.27 7.42
C VAL A 3 -9.76 16.13 8.62
N GLU A 4 -10.75 15.71 9.39
CA GLU A 4 -11.13 16.42 10.60
C GLU A 4 -10.40 15.85 11.81
N TYR A 5 -9.88 16.75 12.64
CA TYR A 5 -9.25 16.40 13.90
C TYR A 5 -10.28 16.51 15.00
N ASP A 6 -10.80 15.40 15.48
CA ASP A 6 -11.55 15.41 16.72
C ASP A 6 -10.74 14.72 17.83
N GLU A 7 -11.06 15.05 19.06
CA GLU A 7 -10.38 14.49 20.23
C GLU A 7 -10.58 12.98 20.32
N GLY A 8 -11.73 12.48 19.90
CA GLY A 8 -12.03 11.05 19.92
C GLY A 8 -11.08 10.29 18.99
N LEU A 9 -10.88 10.78 17.76
CA LEU A 9 -10.00 10.15 16.79
C LEU A 9 -8.54 10.19 17.28
N VAL A 10 -8.08 11.33 17.78
CA VAL A 10 -6.73 11.46 18.31
C VAL A 10 -6.50 10.48 19.45
N ASN A 11 -7.45 10.37 20.37
CA ASN A 11 -7.33 9.46 21.52
C ASN A 11 -7.33 8.01 21.10
N GLU A 12 -8.14 7.64 20.12
CA GLU A 12 -8.18 6.30 19.56
C GLU A 12 -6.85 5.93 18.91
N LEU A 13 -6.30 6.85 18.12
CA LEU A 13 -4.97 6.65 17.51
C LEU A 13 -3.86 6.58 18.56
N ARG A 14 -3.95 7.40 19.63
CA ARG A 14 -2.98 7.32 20.71
C ARG A 14 -2.93 5.93 21.33
N GLN A 15 -4.09 5.31 21.51
CA GLN A 15 -4.14 3.95 22.05
C GLN A 15 -3.50 2.95 21.10
N MET A 16 -3.77 3.06 19.81
CA MET A 16 -3.16 2.18 18.81
C MET A 16 -1.64 2.38 18.75
N PHE A 17 -1.19 3.63 18.84
CA PHE A 17 0.25 3.96 18.77
C PHE A 17 1.04 3.62 20.03
N ARG A 18 0.41 3.10 21.06
CA ARG A 18 1.13 2.48 22.18
C ARG A 18 1.92 1.26 21.75
N ALA A 19 1.54 0.66 20.62
CA ALA A 19 2.26 -0.47 20.04
C ALA A 19 3.56 -0.08 19.33
N LEU A 20 3.82 1.22 19.14
CA LEU A 20 5.05 1.69 18.49
C LEU A 20 6.27 1.38 19.35
N GLU A 21 7.29 0.81 18.75
CA GLU A 21 8.55 0.45 19.43
C GLU A 21 9.69 1.39 19.03
N ASN A 22 9.84 1.65 17.73
CA ASN A 22 10.91 2.48 17.18
C ASN A 22 10.33 3.67 16.41
N PRO A 23 11.10 4.77 16.28
CA PRO A 23 10.65 5.90 15.48
C PRO A 23 10.39 5.53 14.03
N VAL A 24 9.39 6.19 13.43
CA VAL A 24 9.02 6.02 12.03
C VAL A 24 9.15 7.38 11.35
N THR A 25 9.76 7.40 10.17
CA THR A 25 9.85 8.58 9.33
C THR A 25 9.08 8.34 8.04
N ILE A 26 8.19 9.26 7.71
CA ILE A 26 7.43 9.22 6.47
C ILE A 26 7.96 10.31 5.56
N TYR A 27 8.41 9.94 4.37
CA TYR A 27 8.78 10.89 3.34
C TYR A 27 7.55 11.23 2.51
N PHE A 28 7.25 12.50 2.40
CA PHE A 28 6.12 13.01 1.63
C PHE A 28 6.65 13.75 0.41
N PHE A 29 6.55 13.11 -0.76
CA PHE A 29 7.06 13.64 -2.02
C PHE A 29 5.97 14.37 -2.77
N VAL A 30 6.25 15.60 -3.18
CA VAL A 30 5.31 16.43 -3.94
C VAL A 30 5.98 17.00 -5.18
N ASP A 31 5.17 17.23 -6.21
CA ASP A 31 5.57 17.99 -7.39
C ASP A 31 4.99 19.40 -7.25
N PRO A 32 5.84 20.42 -6.95
CA PRO A 32 5.32 21.78 -6.71
C PRO A 32 4.75 22.45 -7.94
N GLU A 33 5.05 21.92 -9.12
CA GLU A 33 4.55 22.49 -10.38
C GLU A 33 3.24 21.84 -10.85
N ALA A 34 2.87 20.73 -10.26
CA ALA A 34 1.65 20.01 -10.62
C ALA A 34 0.50 20.36 -9.66
N HIS A 35 -0.72 20.34 -10.20
CA HIS A 35 -1.90 20.49 -9.36
C HIS A 35 -2.12 19.22 -8.54
N CYS A 36 -2.31 19.38 -7.23
CA CYS A 36 -2.56 18.27 -6.32
C CYS A 36 -3.83 18.56 -5.51
N HIS A 37 -4.89 17.82 -5.80
CA HIS A 37 -6.18 17.98 -5.11
C HIS A 37 -6.13 17.66 -3.63
N TYR A 38 -5.30 16.68 -3.23
CA TYR A 38 -5.34 16.12 -1.87
C TYR A 38 -4.02 16.25 -1.11
N CYS A 39 -3.08 17.08 -1.57
CA CYS A 39 -1.82 17.26 -0.88
C CYS A 39 -1.98 17.90 0.51
N GLU A 40 -2.88 18.89 0.62
CA GLU A 40 -3.17 19.49 1.94
C GLU A 40 -3.80 18.47 2.88
N ASP A 41 -4.79 17.73 2.39
CA ASP A 41 -5.46 16.70 3.19
C ASP A 41 -4.48 15.59 3.58
N THR A 42 -3.57 15.22 2.69
CA THR A 42 -2.52 14.24 2.97
C THR A 42 -1.60 14.74 4.07
N GLU A 43 -1.18 15.99 3.99
CA GLU A 43 -0.31 16.56 5.02
C GLU A 43 -1.03 16.64 6.37
N GLN A 44 -2.33 16.90 6.37
CA GLN A 44 -3.10 16.88 7.62
C GLN A 44 -3.15 15.48 8.24
N ILE A 45 -3.24 14.43 7.44
CA ILE A 45 -3.13 13.06 7.92
C ILE A 45 -1.75 12.84 8.58
N LEU A 46 -0.69 13.33 7.96
CA LEU A 46 0.66 13.21 8.51
C LEU A 46 0.81 13.96 9.83
N LYS A 47 0.24 15.15 9.93
CA LYS A 47 0.21 15.91 11.19
C LYS A 47 -0.59 15.21 12.26
N LEU A 48 -1.69 14.57 11.88
CA LEU A 48 -2.53 13.81 12.81
C LEU A 48 -1.74 12.63 13.42
N VAL A 49 -1.09 11.83 12.59
CA VAL A 49 -0.31 10.68 13.09
C VAL A 49 0.90 11.13 13.89
N ASN A 50 1.52 12.26 13.52
CA ASN A 50 2.60 12.84 14.31
C ASN A 50 2.11 13.23 15.71
N LYS A 51 0.99 13.93 15.79
CA LYS A 51 0.39 14.35 17.05
C LYS A 51 -0.01 13.14 17.91
N ALA A 52 -0.73 12.20 17.33
CA ALA A 52 -1.24 11.03 18.05
C ALA A 52 -0.14 10.08 18.52
N SER A 53 1.01 10.10 17.88
CA SER A 53 2.17 9.28 18.25
C SER A 53 3.15 10.02 19.18
N ASP A 54 2.81 11.23 19.60
CA ASP A 54 3.68 12.10 20.40
C ASP A 54 5.07 12.27 19.76
N GLY A 55 5.10 12.40 18.42
CA GLY A 55 6.32 12.64 17.65
C GLY A 55 7.10 11.39 17.27
N LYS A 56 6.68 10.21 17.68
CA LYS A 56 7.36 8.96 17.25
C LYS A 56 7.25 8.73 15.75
N VAL A 57 6.15 9.16 15.16
CA VAL A 57 5.97 9.21 13.72
C VAL A 57 6.21 10.64 13.26
N SER A 58 7.27 10.85 12.51
CA SER A 58 7.58 12.16 11.94
C SER A 58 7.50 12.09 10.41
N TYR A 59 7.43 13.24 9.77
CA TYR A 59 7.46 13.27 8.30
C TYR A 59 8.36 14.36 7.78
N VAL A 60 8.86 14.16 6.58
CA VAL A 60 9.71 15.10 5.86
C VAL A 60 9.08 15.33 4.49
N LYS A 61 8.74 16.58 4.18
CA LYS A 61 8.20 16.94 2.87
C LYS A 61 9.33 17.23 1.91
N LEU A 62 9.36 16.51 0.79
CA LEU A 62 10.40 16.62 -0.21
C LEU A 62 9.78 16.94 -1.57
N GLU A 63 10.44 17.80 -2.34
CA GLU A 63 10.00 18.14 -3.67
C GLU A 63 10.57 17.17 -4.70
N LYS A 64 10.00 17.16 -5.90
CA LYS A 64 10.37 16.29 -7.01
C LYS A 64 11.88 16.34 -7.34
N SER A 65 12.54 17.46 -7.11
CA SER A 65 13.98 17.64 -7.38
C SER A 65 14.88 17.02 -6.31
N ALA A 66 14.33 16.55 -5.20
CA ALA A 66 15.14 15.97 -4.12
C ALA A 66 15.84 14.68 -4.58
N PRO A 67 17.10 14.45 -4.12
CA PRO A 67 17.85 13.25 -4.50
C PRO A 67 17.17 11.95 -4.05
N GLU A 68 16.37 11.99 -3.01
CA GLU A 68 15.62 10.84 -2.51
C GLU A 68 14.60 10.31 -3.53
N VAL A 69 14.11 11.16 -4.44
CA VAL A 69 13.17 10.76 -5.49
C VAL A 69 13.80 9.67 -6.38
N GLU A 70 15.02 9.89 -6.83
CA GLU A 70 15.73 8.90 -7.63
C GLU A 70 16.21 7.72 -6.79
N LYS A 71 16.72 8.00 -5.60
CA LYS A 71 17.22 6.97 -4.69
C LYS A 71 16.16 5.91 -4.37
N TYR A 72 14.92 6.34 -4.12
CA TYR A 72 13.82 5.46 -3.75
C TYR A 72 12.87 5.15 -4.91
N LYS A 73 13.25 5.54 -6.13
CA LYS A 73 12.50 5.23 -7.36
C LYS A 73 11.05 5.74 -7.31
N ILE A 74 10.88 6.98 -6.85
CA ILE A 74 9.56 7.63 -6.81
C ILE A 74 9.28 8.20 -8.19
N ASP A 75 8.29 7.65 -8.88
CA ASP A 75 7.98 8.00 -10.27
C ASP A 75 6.63 8.69 -10.44
N MET A 76 5.88 8.89 -9.38
CA MET A 76 4.59 9.59 -9.39
C MET A 76 4.44 10.42 -8.13
N PHE A 77 3.64 11.48 -8.21
CA PHE A 77 3.44 12.41 -7.11
C PHE A 77 1.94 12.74 -6.93
N PRO A 78 1.43 12.87 -5.70
CA PRO A 78 2.17 12.78 -4.44
C PRO A 78 2.47 11.33 -4.07
N ALA A 79 3.49 11.14 -3.26
CA ALA A 79 3.86 9.83 -2.77
C ALA A 79 4.28 9.88 -1.30
N LEU A 80 4.00 8.81 -0.57
CA LEU A 80 4.45 8.59 0.78
C LEU A 80 5.33 7.34 0.81
N LEU A 81 6.42 7.41 1.57
CA LEU A 81 7.33 6.29 1.78
C LEU A 81 7.57 6.15 3.28
N ILE A 82 7.33 4.97 3.83
CA ILE A 82 7.41 4.75 5.28
C ILE A 82 8.68 3.99 5.63
N HIS A 83 9.56 4.64 6.39
CA HIS A 83 10.80 4.04 6.88
C HIS A 83 10.81 3.94 8.41
N GLY A 84 11.43 2.89 8.91
CA GLY A 84 11.68 2.69 10.33
C GLY A 84 13.16 2.48 10.59
N THR A 85 13.50 1.43 11.32
CA THR A 85 14.90 1.04 11.53
C THR A 85 15.56 0.58 10.25
N GLU A 86 14.75 0.19 9.25
CA GLU A 86 15.22 -0.18 7.92
C GLU A 86 14.44 0.55 6.84
N GLU A 87 14.98 0.57 5.64
CA GLU A 87 14.41 1.22 4.47
C GLU A 87 13.65 0.22 3.61
N TRP A 88 12.45 -0.16 4.05
CA TRP A 88 11.56 -1.01 3.24
C TRP A 88 10.85 -0.17 2.16
N ASN A 89 10.39 -0.83 1.11
CA ASN A 89 9.70 -0.17 0.00
C ASN A 89 8.18 -0.21 0.20
N ILE A 90 7.71 0.45 1.24
CA ILE A 90 6.30 0.57 1.59
C ILE A 90 5.84 1.95 1.16
N ARG A 91 5.08 2.00 0.05
CA ARG A 91 4.76 3.27 -0.60
C ARG A 91 3.28 3.44 -0.81
N TYR A 92 2.85 4.70 -0.77
CA TYR A 92 1.49 5.13 -1.05
C TYR A 92 1.55 6.23 -2.10
N PHE A 93 0.94 6.01 -3.23
CA PHE A 93 0.77 7.03 -4.27
C PHE A 93 -0.67 7.54 -4.19
N GLY A 94 -0.82 8.75 -3.68
CA GLY A 94 -2.09 9.35 -3.36
C GLY A 94 -2.43 9.27 -1.88
N ILE A 95 -3.60 9.78 -1.52
CA ILE A 95 -4.02 9.96 -0.13
C ILE A 95 -4.44 8.63 0.52
N PRO A 96 -3.90 8.29 1.69
CA PRO A 96 -4.35 7.11 2.45
C PRO A 96 -5.56 7.47 3.32
N ALA A 97 -6.69 7.78 2.66
CA ALA A 97 -7.93 8.18 3.31
C ALA A 97 -9.01 7.12 3.21
N GLY A 98 -10.12 7.32 3.90
CA GLY A 98 -11.22 6.38 3.93
C GLY A 98 -10.79 5.05 4.54
N TYR A 99 -11.13 3.95 3.89
CA TYR A 99 -10.75 2.62 4.38
C TYR A 99 -9.24 2.41 4.38
N GLU A 100 -8.48 3.13 3.53
CA GLU A 100 -7.03 3.00 3.48
C GLU A 100 -6.33 3.61 4.71
N PHE A 101 -6.99 4.48 5.45
CA PHE A 101 -6.39 5.08 6.63
C PHE A 101 -6.03 4.03 7.69
N GLY A 102 -6.91 3.04 7.90
CA GLY A 102 -6.62 1.93 8.81
C GLY A 102 -5.39 1.13 8.38
N ALA A 103 -5.27 0.84 7.09
CA ALA A 103 -4.10 0.15 6.54
C ALA A 103 -2.82 0.97 6.76
N PHE A 104 -2.90 2.27 6.56
CA PHE A 104 -1.78 3.19 6.77
C PHE A 104 -1.29 3.16 8.22
N VAL A 105 -2.21 3.20 9.18
CA VAL A 105 -1.89 3.11 10.61
C VAL A 105 -1.24 1.76 10.94
N GLU A 106 -1.78 0.67 10.44
CA GLU A 106 -1.22 -0.66 10.66
C GLU A 106 0.17 -0.81 10.05
N ASP A 107 0.41 -0.25 8.87
CA ASP A 107 1.73 -0.25 8.24
C ASP A 107 2.75 0.51 9.10
N ILE A 108 2.35 1.66 9.63
CA ILE A 108 3.21 2.45 10.53
C ILE A 108 3.61 1.62 11.75
N ILE A 109 2.67 0.90 12.34
CA ILE A 109 2.93 0.05 13.51
C ILE A 109 3.90 -1.08 13.14
N ASP A 110 3.67 -1.78 12.01
CA ASP A 110 4.56 -2.85 11.55
C ASP A 110 5.98 -2.31 11.33
N VAL A 111 6.10 -1.19 10.64
CA VAL A 111 7.40 -0.57 10.36
C VAL A 111 8.11 -0.17 11.66
N SER A 112 7.36 0.38 12.62
CA SER A 112 7.91 0.73 13.94
C SER A 112 8.45 -0.49 14.68
N ARG A 113 7.77 -1.61 14.57
CA ARG A 113 8.16 -2.86 15.23
C ARG A 113 9.26 -3.62 14.47
N GLY A 114 9.44 -3.31 13.19
CA GLY A 114 10.49 -3.90 12.37
C GLY A 114 10.14 -5.26 11.78
N HIS A 115 8.90 -5.71 11.92
CA HIS A 115 8.44 -6.96 11.34
C HIS A 115 6.95 -6.93 11.04
N ALA A 116 6.53 -7.74 10.09
CA ALA A 116 5.14 -7.90 9.70
C ALA A 116 4.71 -9.36 9.85
N ASP A 117 3.41 -9.56 10.02
CA ASP A 117 2.84 -10.90 10.21
C ASP A 117 2.65 -11.58 8.86
N VAL A 118 3.64 -12.39 8.48
CA VAL A 118 3.59 -13.24 7.28
C VAL A 118 3.97 -14.64 7.73
N SER A 119 3.21 -15.66 7.31
CA SER A 119 3.51 -17.02 7.71
C SER A 119 4.94 -17.41 7.32
N PRO A 120 5.66 -18.19 8.14
CA PRO A 120 7.04 -18.57 7.84
C PRO A 120 7.21 -19.24 6.47
N TYR A 121 6.26 -20.06 6.08
CA TYR A 121 6.31 -20.74 4.77
C TYR A 121 6.22 -19.74 3.61
N LEU A 122 5.25 -18.80 3.66
CA LEU A 122 5.10 -17.80 2.61
C LEU A 122 6.31 -16.86 2.59
N ALA A 123 6.81 -16.46 3.74
CA ALA A 123 8.01 -15.64 3.82
C ALA A 123 9.22 -16.34 3.17
N GLU A 124 9.37 -17.64 3.41
CA GLU A 124 10.44 -18.44 2.80
C GLU A 124 10.33 -18.44 1.27
N LEU A 125 9.12 -18.62 0.72
CA LEU A 125 8.90 -18.57 -0.72
C LEU A 125 9.26 -17.21 -1.31
N LEU A 126 8.84 -16.13 -0.65
CA LEU A 126 9.16 -14.77 -1.10
C LEU A 126 10.67 -14.50 -1.08
N LYS A 127 11.36 -14.96 -0.05
CA LYS A 127 12.82 -14.79 0.05
C LYS A 127 13.56 -15.61 -1.01
N LYS A 128 13.06 -16.78 -1.32
CA LYS A 128 13.71 -17.69 -2.26
C LYS A 128 13.54 -17.24 -3.71
N TYR A 129 12.34 -16.86 -4.10
CA TYR A 129 12.00 -16.66 -5.51
C TYR A 129 12.05 -15.21 -5.98
N VAL A 130 11.84 -14.24 -5.09
CA VAL A 130 11.85 -12.84 -5.49
C VAL A 130 13.29 -12.32 -5.46
N THR A 131 13.97 -12.49 -6.58
CA THR A 131 15.41 -12.19 -6.72
C THR A 131 15.69 -10.90 -7.49
N LYS A 132 14.65 -10.27 -8.03
CA LYS A 132 14.74 -9.03 -8.81
C LYS A 132 13.80 -7.97 -8.27
N PRO A 133 14.00 -6.70 -8.62
CA PRO A 133 13.04 -5.66 -8.25
C PRO A 133 11.65 -6.03 -8.75
N THR A 134 10.72 -6.17 -7.82
CA THR A 134 9.35 -6.61 -8.08
C THR A 134 8.40 -5.57 -7.52
N ARG A 135 7.74 -4.85 -8.42
CA ARG A 135 6.79 -3.81 -8.06
C ARG A 135 5.38 -4.40 -8.07
N ILE A 136 4.68 -4.24 -6.96
CA ILE A 136 3.30 -4.70 -6.82
C ILE A 136 2.43 -3.45 -6.66
N MET A 137 1.68 -3.11 -7.70
CA MET A 137 0.80 -1.95 -7.72
C MET A 137 -0.61 -2.40 -7.35
N ILE A 138 -1.17 -1.79 -6.34
CA ILE A 138 -2.54 -2.04 -5.89
C ILE A 138 -3.34 -0.77 -6.13
N PHE A 139 -4.19 -0.78 -7.16
CA PHE A 139 -5.10 0.32 -7.45
C PHE A 139 -6.31 0.25 -6.53
N VAL A 140 -6.57 1.34 -5.84
CA VAL A 140 -7.62 1.42 -4.82
C VAL A 140 -8.44 2.68 -4.97
N THR A 141 -9.58 2.73 -4.27
CA THR A 141 -10.32 3.97 -4.01
C THR A 141 -10.59 4.07 -2.50
N PRO A 142 -10.78 5.28 -1.96
CA PRO A 142 -11.00 5.45 -0.51
C PRO A 142 -12.24 4.75 0.04
N THR A 143 -13.24 4.51 -0.80
CA THR A 143 -14.52 3.91 -0.38
C THR A 143 -14.58 2.40 -0.57
N CYS A 144 -13.51 1.78 -1.02
CA CYS A 144 -13.44 0.33 -1.23
C CYS A 144 -13.09 -0.40 0.09
N PRO A 145 -14.00 -1.18 0.67
CA PRO A 145 -13.73 -1.85 1.95
C PRO A 145 -12.76 -3.02 1.85
N TYR A 146 -12.57 -3.59 0.67
CA TYR A 146 -11.66 -4.73 0.45
C TYR A 146 -10.24 -4.30 0.08
N CYS A 147 -10.07 -3.09 -0.43
CA CYS A 147 -8.77 -2.60 -0.91
C CYS A 147 -7.68 -2.62 0.17
N PRO A 148 -7.94 -2.24 1.43
CA PRO A 148 -6.91 -2.28 2.46
C PRO A 148 -6.31 -3.66 2.69
N LEU A 149 -7.06 -4.73 2.46
CA LEU A 149 -6.54 -6.09 2.61
C LEU A 149 -5.42 -6.37 1.60
N ALA A 150 -5.59 -5.96 0.36
CA ALA A 150 -4.58 -6.12 -0.68
C ALA A 150 -3.36 -5.22 -0.43
N VAL A 151 -3.60 -3.98 -0.02
CA VAL A 151 -2.53 -3.02 0.31
C VAL A 151 -1.69 -3.56 1.47
N ARG A 152 -2.34 -4.01 2.53
CA ARG A 152 -1.64 -4.56 3.69
C ARG A 152 -0.84 -5.80 3.33
N ALA A 153 -1.37 -6.68 2.50
CA ALA A 153 -0.63 -7.87 2.07
C ALA A 153 0.66 -7.48 1.36
N THR A 154 0.58 -6.60 0.37
CA THR A 154 1.77 -6.21 -0.39
C THR A 154 2.80 -5.46 0.47
N HIS A 155 2.34 -4.64 1.42
CA HIS A 155 3.24 -3.92 2.33
C HIS A 155 3.91 -4.87 3.32
N ARG A 156 3.18 -5.88 3.82
CA ARG A 156 3.80 -6.92 4.65
C ARG A 156 4.84 -7.73 3.88
N PHE A 157 4.57 -8.04 2.63
CA PHE A 157 5.54 -8.74 1.77
C PHE A 157 6.79 -7.90 1.51
N ALA A 158 6.62 -6.59 1.35
CA ALA A 158 7.75 -5.67 1.20
C ALA A 158 8.70 -5.67 2.41
N MET A 159 8.19 -6.00 3.59
CA MET A 159 9.01 -6.14 4.79
C MET A 159 9.74 -7.49 4.85
N VAL A 160 9.30 -8.47 4.09
CA VAL A 160 9.96 -9.78 4.01
C VAL A 160 11.16 -9.75 3.07
N ASN A 161 11.04 -9.00 1.97
CA ASN A 161 12.08 -8.97 0.93
C ASN A 161 12.17 -7.56 0.34
N LYS A 162 13.34 -6.96 0.43
CA LYS A 162 13.58 -5.57 -0.07
C LYS A 162 13.53 -5.44 -1.58
N ASN A 163 13.50 -6.54 -2.32
CA ASN A 163 13.21 -6.50 -3.75
C ASN A 163 11.74 -6.18 -4.05
N ILE A 164 10.86 -6.31 -3.06
CA ILE A 164 9.43 -6.04 -3.23
C ILE A 164 9.13 -4.58 -2.95
N TYR A 165 8.56 -3.90 -3.95
CA TYR A 165 8.04 -2.55 -3.84
C TYR A 165 6.52 -2.65 -3.74
N GLY A 166 5.99 -2.38 -2.55
CA GLY A 166 4.55 -2.42 -2.32
C GLY A 166 3.95 -1.03 -2.50
N ASP A 167 3.12 -0.86 -3.53
CA ASP A 167 2.57 0.43 -3.93
C ASP A 167 1.05 0.45 -3.88
N MET A 168 0.49 1.20 -2.93
CA MET A 168 -0.91 1.62 -3.02
C MET A 168 -0.98 2.74 -4.05
N ILE A 169 -1.94 2.66 -4.98
CA ILE A 169 -2.19 3.72 -5.96
C ILE A 169 -3.66 4.10 -5.88
N GLU A 170 -3.94 5.32 -5.44
CA GLU A 170 -5.31 5.82 -5.38
C GLU A 170 -5.75 6.18 -6.81
N ALA A 171 -6.62 5.36 -7.38
CA ALA A 171 -6.94 5.38 -8.82
C ALA A 171 -7.53 6.71 -9.29
N LEU A 172 -8.28 7.42 -8.43
CA LEU A 172 -8.91 8.68 -8.83
C LEU A 172 -7.91 9.82 -8.94
N GLU A 173 -6.77 9.73 -8.26
CA GLU A 173 -5.69 10.71 -8.35
C GLU A 173 -4.74 10.43 -9.52
N PHE A 174 -4.75 9.21 -10.06
CA PHE A 174 -3.89 8.80 -11.17
C PHE A 174 -4.72 8.18 -12.29
N PRO A 175 -5.65 8.97 -12.89
CA PRO A 175 -6.59 8.42 -13.87
C PRO A 175 -5.93 7.88 -15.14
N ASP A 176 -4.84 8.48 -15.60
CA ASP A 176 -4.17 8.02 -16.81
C ASP A 176 -3.56 6.64 -16.59
N LEU A 177 -2.96 6.41 -15.43
CA LEU A 177 -2.41 5.11 -15.09
C LEU A 177 -3.50 4.07 -14.88
N ALA A 178 -4.60 4.47 -14.23
CA ALA A 178 -5.76 3.60 -14.04
C ALA A 178 -6.36 3.17 -15.39
N ASP A 179 -6.46 4.10 -16.34
CA ASP A 179 -6.94 3.82 -17.69
C ASP A 179 -6.01 2.86 -18.43
N LYS A 180 -4.70 3.08 -18.31
CA LYS A 180 -3.69 2.21 -18.93
C LYS A 180 -3.85 0.75 -18.51
N TYR A 181 -4.15 0.52 -17.23
CA TYR A 181 -4.31 -0.84 -16.70
C TYR A 181 -5.76 -1.33 -16.69
N GLY A 182 -6.69 -0.55 -17.25
CA GLY A 182 -8.09 -0.97 -17.32
C GLY A 182 -8.71 -1.17 -15.95
N VAL A 183 -8.51 -0.24 -15.04
CA VAL A 183 -9.02 -0.35 -13.66
C VAL A 183 -10.51 -0.01 -13.62
N TYR A 184 -11.36 -1.04 -13.68
CA TYR A 184 -12.82 -0.92 -13.62
C TYR A 184 -13.38 -1.48 -12.31
N ALA A 185 -12.61 -2.31 -11.64
CA ALA A 185 -12.92 -2.87 -10.32
C ALA A 185 -11.69 -2.72 -9.44
N VAL A 186 -11.90 -2.49 -8.16
CA VAL A 186 -10.83 -2.34 -7.18
C VAL A 186 -10.98 -3.36 -6.05
N PRO A 187 -9.89 -3.86 -5.47
CA PRO A 187 -8.51 -3.57 -5.86
C PRO A 187 -8.13 -4.22 -7.19
N LYS A 188 -7.33 -3.52 -7.97
CA LYS A 188 -6.67 -4.07 -9.16
C LYS A 188 -5.20 -4.23 -8.82
N ASN A 189 -4.69 -5.42 -9.02
CA ASN A 189 -3.32 -5.78 -8.64
C ASN A 189 -2.49 -6.02 -9.89
N VAL A 190 -1.33 -5.37 -9.97
CA VAL A 190 -0.41 -5.52 -11.11
C VAL A 190 0.97 -5.85 -10.54
N ILE A 191 1.55 -6.96 -11.01
CA ILE A 191 2.88 -7.39 -10.57
C ILE A 191 3.86 -7.20 -11.71
N GLN A 192 4.88 -6.37 -11.47
CA GLN A 192 5.98 -6.14 -12.40
C GLN A 192 7.25 -6.81 -11.87
N VAL A 193 8.01 -7.42 -12.75
CA VAL A 193 9.34 -7.93 -12.45
C VAL A 193 10.32 -7.25 -13.37
N ASP A 194 11.33 -6.60 -12.80
CA ASP A 194 12.33 -5.85 -13.57
C ASP A 194 11.69 -4.82 -14.53
N GLY A 195 10.62 -4.16 -14.10
CA GLY A 195 9.94 -3.13 -14.87
C GLY A 195 8.95 -3.66 -15.92
N GLU A 196 8.79 -4.97 -16.06
CA GLU A 196 7.86 -5.56 -17.01
C GLU A 196 6.59 -6.07 -16.32
N ASP A 197 5.42 -5.76 -16.88
CA ASP A 197 4.15 -6.27 -16.40
C ASP A 197 4.07 -7.78 -16.63
N LYS A 198 3.90 -8.54 -15.57
CA LYS A 198 3.87 -10.00 -15.64
C LYS A 198 2.51 -10.60 -15.31
N VAL A 199 1.83 -10.10 -14.29
CA VAL A 199 0.56 -10.65 -13.82
C VAL A 199 -0.37 -9.51 -13.43
N GLU A 200 -1.64 -9.64 -13.80
CA GLU A 200 -2.70 -8.74 -13.39
C GLU A 200 -3.87 -9.58 -12.88
N PHE A 201 -4.47 -9.17 -11.78
CA PHE A 201 -5.68 -9.81 -11.26
C PHE A 201 -6.46 -8.81 -10.39
N GLU A 202 -7.76 -9.04 -10.25
CA GLU A 202 -8.63 -8.21 -9.42
C GLU A 202 -8.97 -8.91 -8.12
N GLY A 203 -9.26 -8.10 -7.08
CA GLY A 203 -9.77 -8.58 -5.82
C GLY A 203 -8.71 -8.65 -4.72
N ALA A 204 -9.19 -8.60 -3.47
CA ALA A 204 -8.33 -8.73 -2.29
C ALA A 204 -8.11 -10.22 -2.01
N ALA A 205 -7.01 -10.73 -2.49
CA ALA A 205 -6.67 -12.13 -2.33
C ALA A 205 -6.06 -12.40 -0.96
N PRO A 206 -6.36 -13.56 -0.35
CA PRO A 206 -5.62 -14.05 0.81
C PRO A 206 -4.15 -14.26 0.50
N ASP A 207 -3.31 -14.19 1.53
CA ASP A 207 -1.86 -14.26 1.37
C ASP A 207 -1.37 -15.44 0.51
N PRO A 208 -1.83 -16.69 0.70
CA PRO A 208 -1.35 -17.79 -0.14
C PRO A 208 -1.62 -17.59 -1.63
N TYR A 209 -2.81 -17.13 -1.96
CA TYR A 209 -3.18 -16.83 -3.34
C TYR A 209 -2.31 -15.72 -3.92
N PHE A 210 -2.08 -14.67 -3.13
CA PHE A 210 -1.28 -13.53 -3.56
C PHE A 210 0.17 -13.95 -3.82
N VAL A 211 0.75 -14.76 -2.93
CA VAL A 211 2.10 -15.29 -3.12
C VAL A 211 2.18 -16.16 -4.37
N ALA A 212 1.15 -16.97 -4.64
CA ALA A 212 1.10 -17.77 -5.87
C ALA A 212 1.13 -16.87 -7.12
N LYS A 213 0.44 -15.73 -7.09
CA LYS A 213 0.49 -14.76 -8.20
C LYS A 213 1.88 -14.16 -8.37
N ILE A 214 2.60 -13.91 -7.29
CA ILE A 214 3.98 -13.44 -7.36
C ILE A 214 4.88 -14.52 -7.98
N LEU A 215 4.73 -15.78 -7.58
CA LEU A 215 5.48 -16.88 -8.17
C LEU A 215 5.15 -17.06 -9.67
N GLU A 216 3.90 -16.88 -10.04
CA GLU A 216 3.48 -16.89 -11.45
C GLU A 216 4.23 -15.82 -12.25
N ALA A 217 4.42 -14.62 -11.67
CA ALA A 217 5.17 -13.55 -12.30
C ALA A 217 6.64 -13.94 -12.57
N TYR A 218 7.17 -14.86 -11.80
CA TYR A 218 8.52 -15.41 -11.96
C TYR A 218 8.54 -16.71 -12.79
N GLU A 219 7.40 -17.11 -13.32
CA GLU A 219 7.27 -18.36 -14.10
C GLU A 219 7.68 -19.58 -13.29
N VAL A 220 7.46 -19.53 -11.97
CA VAL A 220 7.76 -20.62 -11.05
C VAL A 220 6.53 -21.52 -10.92
N GLU A 221 6.73 -22.83 -11.04
CA GLU A 221 5.66 -23.78 -10.80
C GLU A 221 5.20 -23.68 -9.34
N ILE A 222 3.88 -23.62 -9.12
CA ILE A 222 3.32 -23.47 -7.79
C ILE A 222 3.56 -24.75 -6.98
N PRO A 223 4.24 -24.63 -5.81
CA PRO A 223 4.48 -25.81 -4.95
C PRO A 223 3.17 -26.46 -4.49
N GLU A 224 3.14 -27.77 -4.39
CA GLU A 224 1.96 -28.52 -3.97
C GLU A 224 1.39 -28.03 -2.62
N ARG A 225 2.26 -27.73 -1.66
CA ARG A 225 1.83 -27.18 -0.37
C ARG A 225 1.09 -25.87 -0.51
N LEU A 226 1.56 -24.98 -1.40
CA LEU A 226 0.90 -23.70 -1.63
C LEU A 226 -0.44 -23.90 -2.31
N GLU A 227 -0.55 -24.81 -3.28
CA GLU A 227 -1.83 -25.14 -3.91
C GLU A 227 -2.86 -25.62 -2.87
N LYS A 228 -2.43 -26.45 -1.93
CA LYS A 228 -3.31 -26.94 -0.87
C LYS A 228 -3.80 -25.83 0.04
N GLU A 229 -2.94 -24.87 0.36
CA GLU A 229 -3.34 -23.71 1.17
C GLU A 229 -4.37 -22.83 0.42
N ILE A 230 -4.26 -22.73 -0.90
CA ILE A 230 -5.18 -21.94 -1.72
C ILE A 230 -6.55 -22.61 -1.85
N LEU A 231 -6.63 -23.93 -1.96
CA LEU A 231 -7.88 -24.65 -2.22
C LEU A 231 -8.94 -24.46 -1.15
N GLY A 232 -8.57 -24.08 0.07
CA GLY A 232 -9.50 -23.89 1.17
C GLY A 232 -9.93 -22.45 1.43
N ILE A 233 -9.51 -21.50 0.59
CA ILE A 233 -9.79 -20.09 0.83
C ILE A 233 -10.88 -19.53 -0.08
N ALA A 234 -11.50 -18.41 0.37
CA ALA A 234 -12.55 -17.73 -0.36
C ALA A 234 -12.04 -17.04 -1.63
N GLU A 235 -12.94 -16.80 -2.59
CA GLU A 235 -12.65 -16.00 -3.77
C GLU A 235 -12.19 -14.59 -3.38
N PRO A 236 -11.28 -13.96 -4.16
CA PRO A 236 -10.89 -12.58 -3.93
C PRO A 236 -12.08 -11.63 -3.97
N GLN A 237 -12.11 -10.66 -3.04
CA GLN A 237 -13.19 -9.68 -2.93
C GLN A 237 -12.82 -8.40 -3.64
N GLU A 238 -13.77 -7.83 -4.37
CA GLU A 238 -13.58 -6.59 -5.12
C GLU A 238 -14.83 -5.71 -5.05
N THR A 239 -14.66 -4.43 -5.35
CA THR A 239 -15.74 -3.46 -5.47
C THR A 239 -15.59 -2.75 -6.81
N PHE A 240 -16.67 -2.65 -7.57
CA PHE A 240 -16.65 -1.94 -8.84
C PHE A 240 -16.65 -0.43 -8.61
N ILE A 241 -15.85 0.29 -9.36
CA ILE A 241 -15.71 1.74 -9.23
C ILE A 241 -17.05 2.45 -9.43
N ASP A 242 -17.86 1.99 -10.37
CA ASP A 242 -19.19 2.56 -10.63
C ASP A 242 -20.11 2.46 -9.41
N GLU A 243 -19.99 1.40 -8.62
CA GLU A 243 -20.76 1.25 -7.39
C GLU A 243 -20.34 2.27 -6.35
N GLU A 244 -19.05 2.59 -6.29
CA GLU A 244 -18.54 3.57 -5.35
C GLU A 244 -18.95 4.99 -5.71
N LEU A 245 -18.88 5.30 -6.99
CA LEU A 245 -19.15 6.66 -7.47
C LEU A 245 -20.63 6.87 -7.75
N GLY A 246 -21.32 5.78 -8.08
CA GLY A 246 -22.58 5.83 -8.71
C GLY A 246 -23.71 5.11 -7.99
N HIS A 247 -23.67 5.05 -6.68
CA HIS A 247 -24.81 4.54 -5.95
C HIS A 247 -26.12 5.21 -6.38
N HIS A 248 -26.03 6.37 -7.01
CA HIS A 248 -27.15 7.03 -7.66
C HIS A 248 -27.62 6.31 -8.94
N HIS A 249 -26.89 5.34 -9.44
CA HIS A 249 -27.30 4.49 -10.57
C HIS A 249 -28.22 3.38 -10.14
N HIS A 250 -28.34 3.15 -8.86
CA HIS A 250 -29.18 2.09 -8.32
C HIS A 250 -30.60 2.59 -8.10
N HIS A 251 -31.60 1.96 -8.72
CA HIS A 251 -33.00 2.36 -8.69
C HIS A 251 -33.88 1.26 -8.15
#